data_8afb4151c8bbf04ac685e8706115889d
#
_entry.id   8afb4151c8bbf04ac685e8706115889d
#
_cell.length_a   1.000
_cell.length_b   1.000
_cell.length_c   1.000
_cell.angle_alpha   90.00
_cell.angle_beta   90.00
_cell.angle_gamma   90.00
#
_symmetry.space_group_name_H-M   'P 1'
#
loop_
_entity.id
_entity.type
_entity.pdbx_description
1 polymer ?
#
loop_
_entity_poly.entity_id
_entity_poly.type
_entity_poly.pdbx_seq_one_letter_code
_entity_poly.pdbx_strand_id
1 'polypeptide(L)' 'MIAFLAMQVRLGRITIEQVPEVYRQAVQEVLNAT' A
#
# COMPACT_ATOMS: atom_id res chain seq x y z
N MET A 1 -8.92 4.85 -1.75
CA MET A 1 -7.94 4.28 -2.70
C MET A 1 -6.65 3.87 -1.99
N ILE A 2 -6.04 4.76 -1.22
CA ILE A 2 -4.78 4.44 -0.54
C ILE A 2 -4.98 3.36 0.51
N ALA A 3 -6.02 3.45 1.31
CA ALA A 3 -6.29 2.44 2.32
C ALA A 3 -6.56 1.08 1.69
N PHE A 4 -7.25 1.07 0.54
CA PHE A 4 -7.51 -0.17 -0.16
C PHE A 4 -6.20 -0.79 -0.65
N LEU A 5 -5.33 0.03 -1.24
CA LEU A 5 -4.05 -0.48 -1.72
C LEU A 5 -3.19 -1.01 -0.57
N ALA A 6 -3.19 -0.30 0.56
CA ALA A 6 -2.44 -0.76 1.71
C ALA A 6 -2.96 -2.11 2.19
N MET A 7 -4.28 -2.29 2.20
CA MET A 7 -4.86 -3.55 2.60
C MET A 7 -4.44 -4.68 1.64
N GLN A 8 -4.43 -4.41 0.33
CA GLN A 8 -4.04 -5.43 -0.63
C GLN A 8 -2.58 -5.84 -0.44
N VAL A 9 -1.71 -4.88 -0.18
CA VAL A 9 -0.30 -5.19 0.10
C VAL A 9 -0.20 -6.02 1.38
N ARG A 10 -0.92 -5.62 2.42
CA ARG A 10 -0.87 -6.29 3.71
C ARG A 10 -1.33 -7.74 3.61
N LEU A 11 -2.34 -7.98 2.78
CA LEU A 11 -2.88 -9.32 2.59
C LEU A 11 -2.02 -10.17 1.65
N GLY A 12 -1.00 -9.57 1.05
CA GLY A 12 -0.12 -10.31 0.16
C GLY A 12 -0.67 -10.50 -1.23
N ARG A 13 -1.71 -9.74 -1.59
CA ARG A 13 -2.31 -9.87 -2.91
C ARG A 13 -1.56 -9.08 -3.97
N ILE A 14 -0.93 -7.99 -3.57
CA ILE A 14 -0.07 -7.21 -4.44
C ILE A 14 1.17 -6.85 -3.66
N THR A 15 2.22 -6.45 -4.38
CA THR A 15 3.45 -5.99 -3.74
C THR A 15 3.47 -4.47 -3.75
N ILE A 16 4.34 -3.89 -2.91
CA ILE A 16 4.47 -2.44 -2.87
C ILE A 16 4.93 -1.90 -4.22
N GLU A 17 5.66 -2.70 -4.97
CA GLU A 17 6.15 -2.29 -6.29
C GLU A 17 5.02 -2.19 -7.30
N GLN A 18 3.93 -2.88 -7.08
CA GLN A 18 2.77 -2.82 -7.97
C GLN A 18 1.89 -1.60 -7.66
N VAL A 19 2.14 -0.94 -6.53
CA VAL A 19 1.41 0.29 -6.20
C VAL A 19 1.98 1.42 -7.05
N PRO A 20 1.12 2.26 -7.68
CA PRO A 20 1.63 3.40 -8.44
C PRO A 20 2.55 4.26 -7.58
N GLU A 21 3.59 4.79 -8.20
CA GLU A 21 4.62 5.51 -7.48
C GLU A 21 4.04 6.69 -6.70
N VAL A 22 3.04 7.35 -7.28
CA VAL A 22 2.44 8.53 -6.65
C VAL A 22 1.73 8.18 -5.33
N TYR A 23 1.36 6.92 -5.14
CA TYR A 23 0.69 6.48 -3.91
C TYR A 23 1.58 5.66 -3.01
N ARG A 24 2.76 5.28 -3.48
CA ARG A 24 3.59 4.30 -2.77
C ARG A 24 3.98 4.76 -1.38
N GLN A 25 4.41 6.01 -1.27
CA GLN A 25 4.82 6.53 0.03
C GLN A 25 3.64 6.58 1.00
N ALA A 26 2.48 7.03 0.52
CA ALA A 26 1.30 7.10 1.38
C ALA A 26 0.87 5.71 1.82
N VAL A 27 0.93 4.74 0.91
CA VAL A 27 0.59 3.36 1.25
C VAL A 27 1.54 2.83 2.31
N GLN A 28 2.83 3.11 2.17
CA GLN A 28 3.80 2.66 3.17
C GLN A 28 3.54 3.28 4.53
N GLU A 29 3.14 4.54 4.56
CA GLU A 29 2.81 5.19 5.82
C GLU A 29 1.61 4.54 6.49
N VAL A 30 0.60 4.18 5.71
CA VAL A 30 -0.55 3.48 6.27
C VAL A 30 -0.13 2.12 6.82
N LEU A 31 0.71 1.39 6.09
CA LEU A 31 1.19 0.10 6.54
C LEU A 31 1.99 0.23 7.84
N ASN A 32 2.80 1.27 7.95
CA ASN A 32 3.60 1.48 9.15
C ASN A 32 2.74 1.87 10.34
N ALA A 33 1.59 2.50 10.10
CA ALA A 33 0.71 2.95 11.17
C ALA A 33 -0.15 1.82 11.74
N THR A 34 -0.26 0.73 11.01
CA THR A 34 -1.04 -0.42 11.46
C THR A 34 -0.13 -1.60 11.79
#